data_18fbcd56ca6d7da86909f2180baad4a4
#
_entry.id   18fbcd56ca6d7da86909f2180baad4a4
#
_cell.length_a   1.000
_cell.length_b   1.000
_cell.length_c   1.000
_cell.angle_alpha   90.00
_cell.angle_beta   90.00
_cell.angle_gamma   90.00
#
_symmetry.space_group_name_H-M   'P 1'
#
loop_
_entity.id
_entity.type
_entity.pdbx_description
1 polymer ?
#
loop_
_entity_poly.entity_id
_entity_poly.type
_entity_poly.pdbx_seq_one_letter_code
_entity_poly.pdbx_strand_id
1 'polypeptide(L)'
;MPLKNNKINAISFALSLILGTTFITPAFAQDTLILADAYIDVAKGKSVDNAAIIISNNHIVKVTTAANITNKADYTLIDLKGKTLVPGVMDMHVHLSGDAEDNFLESMNYSVPRQTVKAVKNAQKTLLAGFTTVRDLGASGYSVIATRDGIDAGDIPGPRIWAVGHAIGITGGHCDDNFPAPEAHAKAQGVADGPLEVRTKVRENIKYGANAIKVCATGGVFSKGTQVGAQQMTYEELKSAADEAHMRGLVIAAHAHGTSGIKDAIRAGIDSIEHCSFMDDEAINMAIKAGTYLSCDIYNTEYTLAYGAANGVPEANINKEKQVSQAQRDSFRKAVKAGAKMVFGSDAAIYPHGDNGKQFSRMVTFGMTPVQALQAATINSAALIKQDNLGQIKAGFLADIIAVDGNPLDNISLMENVTFVMKDGVVYKKR
;
A
#
# COMPACT_ATOMS: atom_id res chain seq x y z
N MET A 1 63.93 -68.79 -21.70
CA MET A 1 63.24 -68.22 -22.89
C MET A 1 62.97 -66.77 -22.64
N PRO A 2 63.65 -65.83 -23.42
CA PRO A 2 63.42 -64.39 -23.10
C PRO A 2 62.35 -63.81 -23.97
N LEU A 3 61.57 -62.90 -23.32
CA LEU A 3 60.49 -62.12 -23.88
C LEU A 3 61.07 -60.94 -24.69
N LYS A 4 60.57 -60.77 -25.90
CA LYS A 4 60.93 -59.69 -26.82
C LYS A 4 60.30 -58.34 -26.43
N ASN A 5 61.19 -57.31 -26.33
CA ASN A 5 60.76 -55.90 -26.20
C ASN A 5 60.26 -55.38 -27.57
N ASN A 6 58.98 -54.93 -27.60
CA ASN A 6 58.52 -54.13 -28.70
C ASN A 6 58.52 -52.65 -28.28
N LYS A 7 59.34 -51.82 -28.94
CA LYS A 7 59.36 -50.36 -28.83
C LYS A 7 58.17 -49.80 -29.64
N ILE A 8 57.22 -49.13 -28.98
CA ILE A 8 56.21 -48.34 -29.66
C ILE A 8 56.72 -46.89 -29.74
N ASN A 9 56.86 -46.38 -30.92
CA ASN A 9 57.20 -44.97 -31.21
C ASN A 9 55.94 -44.11 -30.93
N ALA A 10 56.04 -43.21 -29.97
CA ALA A 10 55.06 -42.19 -29.74
C ALA A 10 55.28 -40.99 -30.65
N ILE A 11 54.37 -40.76 -31.58
CA ILE A 11 54.34 -39.50 -32.41
C ILE A 11 53.52 -38.49 -31.59
N SER A 12 54.17 -37.45 -31.07
CA SER A 12 53.56 -36.33 -30.42
C SER A 12 52.94 -35.39 -31.43
N PHE A 13 51.60 -35.36 -31.51
CA PHE A 13 50.84 -34.31 -32.18
C PHE A 13 50.64 -33.17 -31.20
N ALA A 14 51.31 -32.06 -31.36
CA ALA A 14 51.06 -30.82 -30.63
C ALA A 14 49.85 -30.13 -31.26
N LEU A 15 48.69 -30.25 -30.61
CA LEU A 15 47.48 -29.50 -30.98
C LEU A 15 47.53 -28.16 -30.25
N SER A 16 47.88 -27.08 -30.95
CA SER A 16 47.81 -25.71 -30.42
C SER A 16 46.38 -25.28 -30.34
N LEU A 17 45.78 -25.36 -29.13
CA LEU A 17 44.45 -24.82 -28.81
C LEU A 17 44.57 -23.29 -28.62
N ILE A 18 44.23 -22.51 -29.65
CA ILE A 18 44.05 -21.06 -29.51
C ILE A 18 42.72 -20.84 -28.74
N LEU A 19 42.79 -20.67 -27.43
CA LEU A 19 41.69 -20.15 -26.64
C LEU A 19 41.49 -18.66 -26.99
N GLY A 20 40.58 -18.40 -27.91
CA GLY A 20 40.02 -17.05 -28.09
C GLY A 20 39.21 -16.67 -26.87
N THR A 21 39.77 -15.93 -25.93
CA THR A 21 39.03 -15.27 -24.85
C THR A 21 38.18 -14.16 -25.46
N THR A 22 36.96 -14.48 -25.84
CA THR A 22 35.92 -13.45 -26.06
C THR A 22 35.62 -12.78 -24.72
N PHE A 23 36.17 -11.60 -24.53
CA PHE A 23 35.72 -10.71 -23.44
C PHE A 23 34.29 -10.35 -23.76
N ILE A 24 33.33 -11.03 -23.10
CA ILE A 24 31.94 -10.58 -23.02
C ILE A 24 31.99 -9.35 -22.13
N THR A 25 32.11 -8.17 -22.72
CA THR A 25 31.81 -6.92 -22.00
C THR A 25 30.37 -7.01 -21.55
N PRO A 26 30.06 -6.85 -20.23
CA PRO A 26 28.66 -6.78 -19.80
C PRO A 26 28.03 -5.61 -20.56
N ALA A 27 27.03 -5.90 -21.36
CA ALA A 27 26.18 -4.86 -21.93
C ALA A 27 25.48 -4.18 -20.74
N PHE A 28 25.97 -3.01 -20.34
CA PHE A 28 25.24 -2.17 -19.40
C PHE A 28 23.91 -1.86 -20.06
N ALA A 29 22.79 -2.13 -19.32
CA ALA A 29 21.48 -1.76 -19.80
C ALA A 29 21.48 -0.24 -20.06
N GLN A 30 21.03 0.15 -21.25
CA GLN A 30 20.95 1.54 -21.64
C GLN A 30 19.98 2.27 -20.69
N ASP A 31 20.38 3.44 -20.19
CA ASP A 31 19.53 4.28 -19.34
C ASP A 31 18.21 4.60 -20.05
N THR A 32 17.13 4.72 -19.31
CA THR A 32 15.81 5.07 -19.83
C THR A 32 15.60 6.59 -19.74
N LEU A 33 15.11 7.20 -20.82
CA LEU A 33 14.67 8.59 -20.87
C LEU A 33 13.16 8.65 -21.02
N ILE A 34 12.46 9.21 -20.04
CA ILE A 34 11.03 9.55 -20.15
C ILE A 34 10.92 11.02 -20.54
N LEU A 35 10.16 11.31 -21.61
CA LEU A 35 9.76 12.65 -22.00
C LEU A 35 8.25 12.81 -21.80
N ALA A 36 7.81 13.92 -21.22
CA ALA A 36 6.40 14.24 -21.01
C ALA A 36 6.17 15.76 -21.06
N ASP A 37 4.92 16.18 -21.19
CA ASP A 37 4.58 17.61 -21.21
C ASP A 37 4.90 18.28 -19.88
N ALA A 38 4.66 17.57 -18.76
CA ALA A 38 4.97 18.07 -17.42
C ALA A 38 5.22 16.94 -16.41
N TYR A 39 5.72 17.30 -15.23
CA TYR A 39 5.65 16.45 -14.05
C TYR A 39 5.18 17.25 -12.83
N ILE A 40 4.59 16.59 -11.86
CA ILE A 40 4.18 17.19 -10.59
C ILE A 40 5.32 17.12 -9.57
N ASP A 41 5.86 18.26 -9.18
CA ASP A 41 6.71 18.43 -8.00
C ASP A 41 5.78 18.49 -6.77
N VAL A 42 5.47 17.32 -6.19
CA VAL A 42 4.53 17.21 -5.07
C VAL A 42 5.03 17.92 -3.82
N ALA A 43 6.35 17.99 -3.62
CA ALA A 43 6.93 18.70 -2.47
C ALA A 43 6.71 20.20 -2.55
N LYS A 44 6.75 20.76 -3.77
CA LYS A 44 6.47 22.20 -4.01
C LYS A 44 5.02 22.47 -4.38
N GLY A 45 4.21 21.43 -4.61
CA GLY A 45 2.80 21.54 -4.98
C GLY A 45 2.58 22.23 -6.33
N LYS A 46 3.43 21.97 -7.34
CA LYS A 46 3.33 22.61 -8.64
C LYS A 46 3.65 21.67 -9.82
N SER A 47 3.09 21.99 -10.97
CA SER A 47 3.48 21.41 -12.25
C SER A 47 4.77 22.06 -12.77
N VAL A 48 5.62 21.25 -13.40
CA VAL A 48 6.87 21.67 -14.05
C VAL A 48 6.86 21.15 -15.48
N ASP A 49 6.85 22.07 -16.44
CA ASP A 49 6.69 21.78 -17.87
C ASP A 49 7.96 21.18 -18.52
N ASN A 50 7.74 20.53 -19.69
CA ASN A 50 8.78 19.96 -20.53
C ASN A 50 9.66 18.93 -19.82
N ALA A 51 9.04 18.02 -19.10
CA ALA A 51 9.72 17.00 -18.28
C ALA A 51 10.60 16.06 -19.08
N ALA A 52 11.84 15.87 -18.60
CA ALA A 52 12.76 14.84 -19.04
C ALA A 52 13.36 14.14 -17.82
N ILE A 53 13.05 12.86 -17.66
CA ILE A 53 13.47 12.05 -16.50
C ILE A 53 14.42 10.96 -17.00
N ILE A 54 15.64 10.92 -16.47
CA ILE A 54 16.61 9.88 -16.78
C ILE A 54 16.65 8.88 -15.63
N ILE A 55 16.52 7.61 -15.99
CA ILE A 55 16.45 6.47 -15.08
C ILE A 55 17.59 5.51 -15.43
N SER A 56 18.37 5.13 -14.42
CA SER A 56 19.37 4.09 -14.50
C SER A 56 19.01 2.96 -13.54
N ASN A 57 18.88 1.76 -14.06
CA ASN A 57 18.35 0.61 -13.32
C ASN A 57 16.96 0.95 -12.72
N ASN A 58 16.84 0.96 -11.39
CA ASN A 58 15.60 1.25 -10.69
C ASN A 58 15.54 2.65 -10.04
N HIS A 59 16.50 3.55 -10.35
CA HIS A 59 16.57 4.88 -9.73
C HIS A 59 16.48 6.00 -10.76
N ILE A 60 15.83 7.08 -10.38
CA ILE A 60 15.87 8.37 -11.09
C ILE A 60 17.26 8.97 -10.84
N VAL A 61 18.04 9.15 -11.90
CA VAL A 61 19.38 9.74 -11.80
C VAL A 61 19.39 11.23 -12.13
N LYS A 62 18.43 11.69 -12.95
CA LYS A 62 18.32 13.12 -13.30
C LYS A 62 16.89 13.51 -13.62
N VAL A 63 16.48 14.66 -13.11
CA VAL A 63 15.25 15.37 -13.49
C VAL A 63 15.64 16.69 -14.15
N THR A 64 15.18 16.91 -15.39
CA THR A 64 15.54 18.07 -16.18
C THR A 64 14.44 18.40 -17.20
N THR A 65 14.72 19.24 -18.17
CA THR A 65 13.78 19.54 -19.28
C THR A 65 14.26 18.90 -20.59
N ALA A 66 13.33 18.67 -21.51
CA ALA A 66 13.64 18.08 -22.83
C ALA A 66 14.70 18.88 -23.62
N ALA A 67 14.78 20.19 -23.44
CA ALA A 67 15.78 21.05 -24.07
C ALA A 67 17.23 20.77 -23.63
N ASN A 68 17.40 20.20 -22.44
CA ASN A 68 18.72 19.86 -21.88
C ASN A 68 19.21 18.45 -22.27
N ILE A 69 18.47 17.74 -23.13
CA ILE A 69 18.87 16.42 -23.64
C ILE A 69 19.55 16.62 -25.01
N THR A 70 20.85 16.44 -25.05
CA THR A 70 21.67 16.69 -26.26
C THR A 70 21.55 15.57 -27.28
N ASN A 71 21.52 14.29 -26.85
CA ASN A 71 21.40 13.14 -27.72
C ASN A 71 20.43 12.11 -27.14
N LYS A 72 19.23 12.03 -27.74
CA LYS A 72 18.19 11.08 -27.28
C LYS A 72 18.52 9.62 -27.66
N ALA A 73 19.39 9.40 -28.64
CA ALA A 73 19.79 8.05 -29.09
C ALA A 73 20.61 7.29 -28.04
N ASP A 74 21.17 8.00 -27.05
CA ASP A 74 21.91 7.39 -25.95
C ASP A 74 21.01 6.67 -24.92
N TYR A 75 19.69 6.77 -25.08
CA TYR A 75 18.70 6.28 -24.11
C TYR A 75 17.65 5.39 -24.75
N THR A 76 17.13 4.46 -23.97
CA THR A 76 15.84 3.82 -24.28
C THR A 76 14.73 4.85 -24.06
N LEU A 77 14.11 5.32 -25.13
CA LEU A 77 13.13 6.42 -25.09
C LEU A 77 11.73 5.92 -24.75
N ILE A 78 11.13 6.52 -23.73
CA ILE A 78 9.70 6.45 -23.42
C ILE A 78 9.10 7.83 -23.67
N ASP A 79 8.37 7.97 -24.77
CA ASP A 79 7.65 9.21 -25.11
C ASP A 79 6.23 9.15 -24.55
N LEU A 80 5.91 10.09 -23.66
CA LEU A 80 4.63 10.30 -23.00
C LEU A 80 4.09 11.72 -23.29
N LYS A 81 4.29 12.18 -24.53
CA LYS A 81 3.73 13.46 -24.99
C LYS A 81 2.22 13.51 -24.74
N GLY A 82 1.71 14.68 -24.32
CA GLY A 82 0.31 14.90 -23.95
C GLY A 82 -0.02 14.47 -22.51
N LYS A 83 0.97 13.96 -21.73
CA LYS A 83 0.76 13.46 -20.38
C LYS A 83 1.54 14.25 -19.34
N THR A 84 1.02 14.23 -18.10
CA THR A 84 1.71 14.71 -16.91
C THR A 84 2.17 13.55 -16.06
N LEU A 85 3.46 13.56 -15.69
CA LEU A 85 4.02 12.57 -14.78
C LEU A 85 3.70 12.92 -13.33
N VAL A 86 3.36 11.90 -12.55
CA VAL A 86 3.15 11.98 -11.11
C VAL A 86 4.03 10.90 -10.47
N PRO A 87 4.59 11.10 -9.27
CA PRO A 87 5.21 9.99 -8.56
C PRO A 87 4.25 8.82 -8.42
N GLY A 88 4.75 7.59 -8.42
CA GLY A 88 3.93 6.42 -8.09
C GLY A 88 3.20 6.66 -6.78
N VAL A 89 1.86 6.49 -6.78
CA VAL A 89 1.04 6.78 -5.59
C VAL A 89 1.00 5.58 -4.64
N MET A 90 0.68 5.86 -3.38
CA MET A 90 0.68 4.90 -2.29
C MET A 90 -0.70 4.85 -1.64
N ASP A 91 -1.12 3.64 -1.25
CA ASP A 91 -2.35 3.40 -0.51
C ASP A 91 -2.02 2.74 0.84
N MET A 92 -2.22 3.47 1.93
CA MET A 92 -1.83 3.04 3.28
C MET A 92 -2.88 2.21 3.99
N HIS A 93 -3.97 1.86 3.29
CA HIS A 93 -5.01 0.99 3.83
C HIS A 93 -5.69 0.19 2.72
N VAL A 94 -5.25 -1.04 2.52
CA VAL A 94 -5.90 -2.01 1.63
C VAL A 94 -6.05 -3.36 2.30
N HIS A 95 -6.91 -4.23 1.74
CA HIS A 95 -7.06 -5.64 2.08
C HIS A 95 -7.00 -6.49 0.79
N LEU A 96 -5.80 -6.78 0.31
CA LEU A 96 -5.60 -7.43 -1.00
C LEU A 96 -6.25 -8.81 -1.10
N SER A 97 -6.42 -9.53 0.02
CA SER A 97 -7.06 -10.85 0.05
C SER A 97 -8.59 -10.81 -0.08
N GLY A 98 -9.22 -9.64 0.12
CA GLY A 98 -10.66 -9.40 -0.04
C GLY A 98 -11.01 -8.86 -1.43
N ASP A 99 -12.29 -8.94 -1.81
CA ASP A 99 -12.79 -8.41 -3.08
C ASP A 99 -14.27 -8.02 -2.93
N ALA A 100 -14.59 -6.77 -3.11
CA ALA A 100 -15.96 -6.24 -3.01
C ALA A 100 -16.94 -6.83 -4.04
N GLU A 101 -16.43 -7.45 -5.09
CA GLU A 101 -17.25 -8.11 -6.12
C GLU A 101 -17.69 -9.54 -5.70
N ASP A 102 -17.10 -10.09 -4.63
CA ASP A 102 -17.53 -11.37 -4.08
C ASP A 102 -18.79 -11.21 -3.20
N ASN A 103 -19.57 -12.29 -3.04
CA ASN A 103 -20.59 -12.31 -2.00
C ASN A 103 -19.91 -12.23 -0.62
N PHE A 104 -20.33 -11.27 0.20
CA PHE A 104 -19.71 -10.95 1.48
C PHE A 104 -19.63 -12.17 2.42
N LEU A 105 -20.75 -12.90 2.60
CA LEU A 105 -20.79 -14.04 3.51
C LEU A 105 -20.07 -15.28 2.97
N GLU A 106 -20.08 -15.49 1.64
CA GLU A 106 -19.37 -16.61 1.02
C GLU A 106 -17.85 -16.40 1.10
N SER A 107 -17.38 -15.17 0.96
CA SER A 107 -15.95 -14.84 0.99
C SER A 107 -15.28 -15.16 2.33
N MET A 108 -16.05 -15.14 3.43
CA MET A 108 -15.57 -15.52 4.77
C MET A 108 -15.17 -16.99 4.87
N ASN A 109 -15.65 -17.85 3.96
CA ASN A 109 -15.33 -19.26 3.92
C ASN A 109 -14.17 -19.58 2.97
N TYR A 110 -13.48 -18.57 2.41
CA TYR A 110 -12.35 -18.83 1.53
C TYR A 110 -11.15 -19.35 2.32
N SER A 111 -10.59 -20.46 1.84
CA SER A 111 -9.34 -20.98 2.39
C SER A 111 -8.17 -20.01 2.18
N VAL A 112 -7.14 -20.09 3.02
CA VAL A 112 -5.93 -19.25 2.89
C VAL A 112 -5.30 -19.32 1.49
N PRO A 113 -5.14 -20.51 0.83
CA PRO A 113 -4.68 -20.54 -0.57
C PRO A 113 -5.59 -19.77 -1.54
N ARG A 114 -6.91 -19.82 -1.35
CA ARG A 114 -7.86 -19.05 -2.19
C ARG A 114 -7.68 -17.55 -1.97
N GLN A 115 -7.51 -17.10 -0.73
CA GLN A 115 -7.24 -15.71 -0.38
C GLN A 115 -5.91 -15.23 -0.97
N THR A 116 -4.86 -16.07 -0.98
CA THR A 116 -3.57 -15.74 -1.63
C THR A 116 -3.74 -15.52 -3.14
N VAL A 117 -4.48 -16.39 -3.83
CA VAL A 117 -4.77 -16.21 -5.27
C VAL A 117 -5.55 -14.90 -5.52
N LYS A 118 -6.50 -14.56 -4.65
CA LYS A 118 -7.20 -13.26 -4.68
C LYS A 118 -6.23 -12.10 -4.50
N ALA A 119 -5.35 -12.18 -3.52
CA ALA A 119 -4.36 -11.12 -3.25
C ALA A 119 -3.43 -10.87 -4.45
N VAL A 120 -3.01 -11.92 -5.16
CA VAL A 120 -2.23 -11.78 -6.41
C VAL A 120 -3.01 -11.01 -7.48
N LYS A 121 -4.28 -11.40 -7.75
CA LYS A 121 -5.15 -10.70 -8.70
C LYS A 121 -5.32 -9.23 -8.34
N ASN A 122 -5.61 -8.95 -7.08
CA ASN A 122 -5.92 -7.62 -6.58
C ASN A 122 -4.67 -6.74 -6.50
N ALA A 123 -3.51 -7.29 -6.13
CA ALA A 123 -2.23 -6.60 -6.20
C ALA A 123 -1.92 -6.10 -7.62
N GLN A 124 -2.15 -6.94 -8.64
CA GLN A 124 -1.97 -6.54 -10.03
C GLN A 124 -2.94 -5.42 -10.45
N LYS A 125 -4.24 -5.54 -10.09
CA LYS A 125 -5.24 -4.48 -10.37
C LYS A 125 -4.81 -3.15 -9.74
N THR A 126 -4.37 -3.19 -8.48
CA THR A 126 -3.94 -2.01 -7.70
C THR A 126 -2.69 -1.37 -8.30
N LEU A 127 -1.68 -2.16 -8.70
CA LEU A 127 -0.50 -1.65 -9.41
C LEU A 127 -0.88 -0.95 -10.72
N LEU A 128 -1.75 -1.58 -11.53
CA LEU A 128 -2.18 -1.03 -12.83
C LEU A 128 -3.06 0.21 -12.71
N ALA A 129 -3.62 0.48 -11.53
CA ALA A 129 -4.30 1.72 -11.19
C ALA A 129 -3.33 2.84 -10.76
N GLY A 130 -2.01 2.56 -10.68
CA GLY A 130 -0.97 3.55 -10.37
C GLY A 130 -0.44 3.49 -8.94
N PHE A 131 -0.95 2.59 -8.11
CA PHE A 131 -0.48 2.41 -6.73
C PHE A 131 0.73 1.49 -6.71
N THR A 132 1.92 2.07 -6.72
CA THR A 132 3.19 1.34 -6.76
C THR A 132 3.62 0.81 -5.39
N THR A 133 3.01 1.32 -4.33
CA THR A 133 3.23 0.89 -2.94
C THR A 133 1.90 0.85 -2.20
N VAL A 134 1.70 -0.19 -1.37
CA VAL A 134 0.51 -0.33 -0.53
C VAL A 134 0.86 -0.82 0.88
N ARG A 135 -0.02 -0.51 1.85
CA ARG A 135 0.01 -1.13 3.17
C ARG A 135 -1.27 -1.96 3.34
N ASP A 136 -1.12 -3.27 3.43
CA ASP A 136 -2.21 -4.21 3.71
C ASP A 136 -2.40 -4.36 5.21
N LEU A 137 -3.59 -4.04 5.69
CA LEU A 137 -3.90 -3.92 7.12
C LEU A 137 -4.64 -5.13 7.70
N GLY A 138 -4.52 -6.28 7.08
CA GLY A 138 -4.95 -7.54 7.65
C GLY A 138 -5.38 -8.58 6.63
N ALA A 139 -4.90 -9.80 6.84
CA ALA A 139 -5.24 -10.97 6.03
C ALA A 139 -5.14 -12.24 6.87
N SER A 140 -5.91 -13.26 6.51
CA SER A 140 -5.83 -14.56 7.19
C SER A 140 -4.62 -15.37 6.72
N GLY A 141 -4.02 -16.15 7.63
CA GLY A 141 -2.98 -17.16 7.32
C GLY A 141 -1.76 -16.60 6.61
N TYR A 142 -1.43 -15.33 6.81
CA TYR A 142 -0.30 -14.64 6.18
C TYR A 142 -0.34 -14.61 4.64
N SER A 143 -1.53 -14.72 4.03
CA SER A 143 -1.73 -14.79 2.57
C SER A 143 -1.13 -13.62 1.81
N VAL A 144 -1.21 -12.39 2.35
CA VAL A 144 -0.65 -11.18 1.73
C VAL A 144 0.87 -11.09 1.94
N ILE A 145 1.40 -11.62 3.04
CA ILE A 145 2.87 -11.74 3.22
C ILE A 145 3.44 -12.67 2.13
N ALA A 146 2.82 -13.83 1.88
CA ALA A 146 3.23 -14.72 0.78
C ALA A 146 3.13 -14.04 -0.59
N THR A 147 2.09 -13.21 -0.81
CA THR A 147 1.93 -12.44 -2.05
C THR A 147 3.06 -11.40 -2.19
N ARG A 148 3.40 -10.67 -1.12
CA ARG A 148 4.53 -9.73 -1.10
C ARG A 148 5.84 -10.44 -1.46
N ASP A 149 6.12 -11.56 -0.80
CA ASP A 149 7.36 -12.31 -0.99
C ASP A 149 7.49 -12.79 -2.45
N GLY A 150 6.39 -13.23 -3.08
CA GLY A 150 6.36 -13.56 -4.50
C GLY A 150 6.57 -12.36 -5.44
N ILE A 151 6.08 -11.16 -5.06
CA ILE A 151 6.36 -9.92 -5.81
C ILE A 151 7.82 -9.51 -5.67
N ASP A 152 8.38 -9.59 -4.46
CA ASP A 152 9.76 -9.22 -4.17
C ASP A 152 10.76 -10.20 -4.82
N ALA A 153 10.38 -11.48 -4.96
CA ALA A 153 11.14 -12.48 -5.71
C ALA A 153 11.05 -12.32 -7.25
N GLY A 154 10.09 -11.52 -7.74
CA GLY A 154 9.83 -11.34 -9.17
C GLY A 154 8.96 -12.44 -9.80
N ASP A 155 8.37 -13.33 -9.01
CA ASP A 155 7.50 -14.41 -9.49
C ASP A 155 6.17 -13.89 -10.06
N ILE A 156 5.67 -12.78 -9.50
CA ILE A 156 4.40 -12.16 -9.87
C ILE A 156 4.49 -10.63 -9.88
N PRO A 157 3.75 -9.94 -10.78
CA PRO A 157 3.69 -8.48 -10.76
C PRO A 157 2.80 -7.96 -9.62
N GLY A 158 3.21 -6.86 -8.99
CA GLY A 158 2.44 -6.20 -7.94
C GLY A 158 3.11 -4.96 -7.39
N PRO A 159 2.43 -4.20 -6.51
CA PRO A 159 3.01 -3.08 -5.79
C PRO A 159 4.00 -3.57 -4.73
N ARG A 160 4.80 -2.68 -4.20
CA ARG A 160 5.58 -2.92 -2.99
C ARG A 160 4.61 -2.97 -1.80
N ILE A 161 4.67 -4.00 -0.96
CA ILE A 161 3.66 -4.26 0.08
C ILE A 161 4.24 -4.16 1.48
N TRP A 162 3.63 -3.31 2.32
CA TRP A 162 3.74 -3.38 3.78
C TRP A 162 2.58 -4.22 4.29
N ALA A 163 2.85 -5.39 4.86
CA ALA A 163 1.83 -6.35 5.31
C ALA A 163 1.91 -6.55 6.82
N VAL A 164 0.75 -6.46 7.49
CA VAL A 164 0.66 -6.63 8.95
C VAL A 164 0.47 -8.08 9.40
N GLY A 165 0.14 -8.99 8.47
CA GLY A 165 -0.31 -10.33 8.83
C GLY A 165 -1.73 -10.30 9.39
N HIS A 166 -1.94 -10.78 10.60
CA HIS A 166 -3.25 -10.76 11.25
C HIS A 166 -3.48 -9.41 11.94
N ALA A 167 -4.66 -8.81 11.72
CA ALA A 167 -5.11 -7.69 12.52
C ALA A 167 -5.38 -8.17 13.96
N ILE A 168 -4.87 -7.43 14.96
CA ILE A 168 -4.97 -7.82 16.38
C ILE A 168 -6.20 -7.16 17.00
N GLY A 169 -7.06 -7.93 17.65
CA GLY A 169 -8.25 -7.47 18.34
C GLY A 169 -8.60 -8.35 19.51
N ILE A 170 -9.66 -7.98 20.23
CA ILE A 170 -10.16 -8.74 21.39
C ILE A 170 -11.16 -9.82 20.96
N THR A 171 -11.41 -10.81 21.83
CA THR A 171 -12.49 -11.79 21.68
C THR A 171 -13.83 -11.07 21.49
N GLY A 172 -14.58 -11.44 20.44
CA GLY A 172 -15.85 -10.81 20.06
C GLY A 172 -15.73 -9.38 19.51
N GLY A 173 -14.52 -8.89 19.29
CA GLY A 173 -14.25 -7.56 18.74
C GLY A 173 -14.41 -7.47 17.22
N HIS A 174 -14.10 -6.31 16.65
CA HIS A 174 -14.22 -6.05 15.21
C HIS A 174 -13.31 -6.98 14.36
N CYS A 175 -12.15 -7.31 14.88
CA CYS A 175 -11.18 -8.16 14.19
C CYS A 175 -11.27 -9.64 14.58
N ASP A 176 -12.42 -10.09 15.10
CA ASP A 176 -12.70 -11.49 15.40
C ASP A 176 -13.72 -12.09 14.41
N ASP A 177 -13.76 -13.41 14.31
CA ASP A 177 -14.69 -14.17 13.47
C ASP A 177 -16.06 -14.32 14.14
N ASN A 178 -16.88 -13.27 14.09
CA ASN A 178 -18.15 -13.14 14.80
C ASN A 178 -19.37 -13.67 14.04
N PHE A 179 -19.22 -14.05 12.76
CA PHE A 179 -20.37 -14.48 11.92
C PHE A 179 -20.79 -15.93 12.13
N PRO A 180 -19.88 -16.89 12.34
CA PRO A 180 -20.24 -18.27 12.59
C PRO A 180 -21.08 -18.47 13.86
N ALA A 181 -21.82 -19.59 13.93
CA ALA A 181 -22.54 -19.99 15.14
C ALA A 181 -21.55 -20.35 16.28
N PRO A 182 -21.96 -20.20 17.56
CA PRO A 182 -21.07 -20.47 18.70
C PRO A 182 -20.47 -21.88 18.70
N GLU A 183 -21.20 -22.85 18.18
CA GLU A 183 -20.77 -24.25 18.08
C GLU A 183 -19.57 -24.46 17.14
N ALA A 184 -19.31 -23.50 16.24
CA ALA A 184 -18.14 -23.54 15.35
C ALA A 184 -16.85 -23.15 16.09
N HIS A 185 -16.95 -22.57 17.29
CA HIS A 185 -15.80 -22.09 18.07
C HIS A 185 -14.82 -21.22 17.24
N ALA A 186 -15.35 -20.47 16.25
CA ALA A 186 -14.54 -19.64 15.38
C ALA A 186 -13.84 -18.55 16.18
N LYS A 187 -12.55 -18.35 15.91
CA LYS A 187 -11.74 -17.29 16.50
C LYS A 187 -10.70 -16.86 15.47
N ALA A 188 -10.64 -15.57 15.18
CA ALA A 188 -9.63 -15.04 14.28
C ALA A 188 -8.22 -15.22 14.87
N GLN A 189 -7.23 -15.46 13.99
CA GLN A 189 -5.85 -15.76 14.41
C GLN A 189 -5.17 -14.59 15.15
N GLY A 190 -5.64 -13.35 14.93
CA GLY A 190 -5.14 -12.14 15.59
C GLY A 190 -5.75 -11.84 16.96
N VAL A 191 -6.72 -12.64 17.44
CA VAL A 191 -7.40 -12.36 18.70
C VAL A 191 -6.49 -12.55 19.90
N ALA A 192 -6.47 -11.54 20.78
CA ALA A 192 -5.68 -11.50 22.00
C ALA A 192 -6.40 -10.66 23.07
N ASP A 193 -6.50 -11.19 24.28
CA ASP A 193 -7.13 -10.54 25.42
C ASP A 193 -6.07 -10.21 26.48
N GLY A 194 -5.90 -8.93 26.75
CA GLY A 194 -4.90 -8.41 27.69
C GLY A 194 -3.52 -8.11 27.10
N PRO A 195 -2.75 -7.23 27.73
CA PRO A 195 -1.50 -6.68 27.17
C PRO A 195 -0.43 -7.73 26.83
N LEU A 196 -0.36 -8.84 27.58
CA LEU A 196 0.64 -9.88 27.36
C LEU A 196 0.33 -10.71 26.09
N GLU A 197 -0.95 -11.06 25.88
CA GLU A 197 -1.35 -11.79 24.67
C GLU A 197 -1.22 -10.89 23.42
N VAL A 198 -1.60 -9.62 23.52
CA VAL A 198 -1.41 -8.63 22.45
C VAL A 198 0.08 -8.56 22.05
N ARG A 199 0.98 -8.45 23.01
CA ARG A 199 2.44 -8.48 22.76
C ARG A 199 2.88 -9.77 22.08
N THR A 200 2.33 -10.90 22.50
CA THR A 200 2.63 -12.22 21.89
C THR A 200 2.18 -12.24 20.42
N LYS A 201 1.00 -11.71 20.10
CA LYS A 201 0.50 -11.63 18.72
C LYS A 201 1.32 -10.69 17.85
N VAL A 202 1.78 -9.55 18.36
CA VAL A 202 2.73 -8.68 17.64
C VAL A 202 4.00 -9.46 17.28
N ARG A 203 4.58 -10.18 18.21
CA ARG A 203 5.78 -11.02 17.98
C ARG A 203 5.54 -12.15 16.99
N GLU A 204 4.36 -12.76 17.04
CA GLU A 204 3.95 -13.82 16.11
C GLU A 204 3.85 -13.28 14.67
N ASN A 205 3.18 -12.14 14.46
CA ASN A 205 3.12 -11.48 13.17
C ASN A 205 4.53 -11.15 12.63
N ILE A 206 5.39 -10.56 13.46
CA ILE A 206 6.79 -10.26 13.09
C ILE A 206 7.57 -11.53 12.74
N LYS A 207 7.41 -12.60 13.50
CA LYS A 207 8.04 -13.91 13.24
C LYS A 207 7.71 -14.43 11.85
N TYR A 208 6.48 -14.20 11.39
CA TYR A 208 6.00 -14.67 10.07
C TYR A 208 6.11 -13.60 8.98
N GLY A 209 6.89 -12.53 9.21
CA GLY A 209 7.30 -11.60 8.17
C GLY A 209 6.48 -10.32 8.09
N ALA A 210 5.63 -10.00 9.07
CA ALA A 210 4.98 -8.69 9.11
C ALA A 210 6.01 -7.56 9.20
N ASN A 211 5.84 -6.52 8.39
CA ASN A 211 6.67 -5.31 8.37
C ASN A 211 5.88 -4.03 8.75
N ALA A 212 4.67 -4.20 9.22
CA ALA A 212 3.83 -3.25 9.94
C ALA A 212 2.90 -4.02 10.90
N ILE A 213 2.22 -3.33 11.82
CA ILE A 213 1.28 -3.93 12.77
C ILE A 213 -0.08 -3.24 12.66
N LYS A 214 -1.17 -3.97 12.90
CA LYS A 214 -2.54 -3.44 12.96
C LYS A 214 -3.24 -3.93 14.23
N VAL A 215 -3.91 -3.00 14.90
CA VAL A 215 -4.83 -3.28 16.02
C VAL A 215 -6.24 -2.76 15.71
N CYS A 216 -7.26 -3.32 16.36
CA CYS A 216 -8.67 -2.93 16.23
C CYS A 216 -9.15 -2.31 17.55
N ALA A 217 -8.97 -0.98 17.71
CA ALA A 217 -9.24 -0.26 18.95
C ALA A 217 -10.74 -0.12 19.25
N THR A 218 -11.60 -0.09 18.22
CA THR A 218 -13.06 0.08 18.37
C THR A 218 -13.84 -0.91 17.52
N GLY A 219 -15.15 -1.05 17.82
CA GLY A 219 -16.08 -1.73 16.92
C GLY A 219 -16.21 -0.99 15.60
N GLY A 220 -16.38 -1.75 14.51
CA GLY A 220 -16.44 -1.27 13.14
C GLY A 220 -17.75 -1.64 12.43
N VAL A 221 -17.83 -1.26 11.17
CA VAL A 221 -19.00 -1.47 10.31
C VAL A 221 -19.17 -2.93 9.93
N PHE A 222 -18.11 -3.58 9.45
CA PHE A 222 -18.16 -4.92 8.86
C PHE A 222 -17.94 -6.08 9.85
N SER A 223 -18.38 -5.93 11.10
CA SER A 223 -18.39 -6.98 12.11
C SER A 223 -19.79 -7.21 12.68
N LYS A 224 -20.14 -8.47 12.98
CA LYS A 224 -21.41 -8.84 13.62
C LYS A 224 -21.32 -8.59 15.13
N GLY A 225 -22.41 -8.10 15.74
CA GLY A 225 -22.54 -7.99 17.19
C GLY A 225 -21.78 -6.84 17.85
N THR A 226 -20.95 -6.09 17.11
CA THR A 226 -20.25 -4.92 17.64
C THR A 226 -21.05 -3.64 17.41
N GLN A 227 -20.93 -2.69 18.32
CA GLN A 227 -21.41 -1.32 18.12
C GLN A 227 -20.29 -0.50 17.50
N VAL A 228 -20.58 0.17 16.36
CA VAL A 228 -19.57 0.99 15.67
C VAL A 228 -19.10 2.13 16.58
N GLY A 229 -17.77 2.26 16.70
CA GLY A 229 -17.13 3.27 17.55
C GLY A 229 -17.05 2.93 19.04
N ALA A 230 -17.73 1.88 19.53
CA ALA A 230 -17.53 1.43 20.91
C ALA A 230 -16.07 0.95 21.09
N GLN A 231 -15.41 1.46 22.14
CA GLN A 231 -14.05 1.06 22.47
C GLN A 231 -13.97 -0.43 22.80
N GLN A 232 -12.98 -1.11 22.28
CA GLN A 232 -12.77 -2.55 22.45
C GLN A 232 -11.45 -2.85 23.14
N MET A 233 -10.35 -2.29 22.69
CA MET A 233 -9.05 -2.45 23.37
C MET A 233 -8.87 -1.38 24.44
N THR A 234 -8.31 -1.78 25.57
CA THR A 234 -7.88 -0.87 26.64
C THR A 234 -6.62 -0.08 26.24
N TYR A 235 -6.35 1.00 26.93
CA TYR A 235 -5.09 1.76 26.73
C TYR A 235 -3.85 0.86 26.91
N GLU A 236 -3.84 -0.01 27.90
CA GLU A 236 -2.72 -0.91 28.22
C GLU A 236 -2.48 -1.93 27.09
N GLU A 237 -3.52 -2.43 26.46
CA GLU A 237 -3.42 -3.32 25.30
C GLU A 237 -2.85 -2.58 24.08
N LEU A 238 -3.37 -1.40 23.77
CA LEU A 238 -2.89 -0.55 22.68
C LEU A 238 -1.42 -0.15 22.91
N LYS A 239 -1.07 0.23 24.15
CA LYS A 239 0.30 0.60 24.55
C LYS A 239 1.26 -0.59 24.41
N SER A 240 0.83 -1.79 24.81
CA SER A 240 1.61 -3.01 24.68
C SER A 240 1.91 -3.35 23.22
N ALA A 241 0.94 -3.16 22.33
CA ALA A 241 1.14 -3.36 20.90
C ALA A 241 2.11 -2.32 20.29
N ALA A 242 1.91 -1.04 20.63
CA ALA A 242 2.74 0.05 20.12
C ALA A 242 4.20 -0.08 20.56
N ASP A 243 4.44 -0.36 21.85
CA ASP A 243 5.80 -0.52 22.38
C ASP A 243 6.55 -1.69 21.73
N GLU A 244 5.88 -2.83 21.53
CA GLU A 244 6.52 -3.99 20.91
C GLU A 244 6.80 -3.74 19.42
N ALA A 245 5.88 -3.08 18.67
CA ALA A 245 6.08 -2.71 17.29
C ALA A 245 7.27 -1.73 17.14
N HIS A 246 7.27 -0.67 17.94
CA HIS A 246 8.32 0.36 17.89
C HIS A 246 9.69 -0.17 18.31
N MET A 247 9.76 -1.07 19.31
CA MET A 247 11.00 -1.76 19.70
C MET A 247 11.63 -2.49 18.50
N ARG A 248 10.84 -2.93 17.54
CA ARG A 248 11.27 -3.60 16.29
C ARG A 248 11.41 -2.64 15.11
N GLY A 249 11.23 -1.32 15.30
CA GLY A 249 11.31 -0.31 14.27
C GLY A 249 10.08 -0.25 13.34
N LEU A 250 9.03 -1.04 13.62
CA LEU A 250 7.82 -1.13 12.79
C LEU A 250 6.83 -0.02 13.11
N VAL A 251 6.04 0.37 12.11
CA VAL A 251 4.89 1.26 12.28
C VAL A 251 3.66 0.44 12.66
N ILE A 252 2.74 1.08 13.39
CA ILE A 252 1.51 0.47 13.87
C ILE A 252 0.30 1.32 13.52
N ALA A 253 -0.76 0.69 13.03
CA ALA A 253 -2.04 1.29 12.67
C ALA A 253 -3.16 0.84 13.62
N ALA A 254 -4.15 1.71 13.87
CA ALA A 254 -5.34 1.34 14.63
C ALA A 254 -6.61 1.60 13.82
N HIS A 255 -7.43 0.57 13.61
CA HIS A 255 -8.84 0.76 13.26
C HIS A 255 -9.54 1.47 14.42
N ALA A 256 -10.08 2.64 14.19
CA ALA A 256 -10.79 3.39 15.23
C ALA A 256 -11.81 4.37 14.65
N HIS A 257 -13.09 4.12 14.93
CA HIS A 257 -14.17 5.04 14.60
C HIS A 257 -14.50 5.99 15.77
N GLY A 258 -14.54 5.46 17.00
CA GLY A 258 -15.04 6.19 18.16
C GLY A 258 -13.98 7.04 18.86
N THR A 259 -14.40 8.18 19.37
CA THR A 259 -13.57 9.22 19.97
C THR A 259 -12.66 8.70 21.11
N SER A 260 -13.20 7.86 22.03
CA SER A 260 -12.41 7.33 23.15
C SER A 260 -11.28 6.41 22.69
N GLY A 261 -11.58 5.45 21.79
CA GLY A 261 -10.59 4.55 21.25
C GLY A 261 -9.53 5.28 20.41
N ILE A 262 -9.93 6.31 19.64
CA ILE A 262 -9.00 7.18 18.91
C ILE A 262 -8.03 7.90 19.87
N LYS A 263 -8.55 8.52 20.94
CA LYS A 263 -7.72 9.23 21.93
C LYS A 263 -6.76 8.26 22.63
N ASP A 264 -7.23 7.07 23.01
CA ASP A 264 -6.37 6.06 23.65
C ASP A 264 -5.32 5.52 22.70
N ALA A 265 -5.66 5.29 21.43
CA ALA A 265 -4.70 4.88 20.40
C ALA A 265 -3.59 5.94 20.22
N ILE A 266 -3.97 7.22 20.11
CA ILE A 266 -3.01 8.33 19.98
C ILE A 266 -2.11 8.40 21.23
N ARG A 267 -2.67 8.32 22.45
CA ARG A 267 -1.90 8.33 23.70
C ARG A 267 -0.96 7.14 23.83
N ALA A 268 -1.37 5.98 23.33
CA ALA A 268 -0.57 4.76 23.30
C ALA A 268 0.64 4.85 22.34
N GLY A 269 0.64 5.83 21.43
CA GLY A 269 1.73 6.05 20.47
C GLY A 269 1.48 5.38 19.10
N ILE A 270 0.24 5.08 18.75
CA ILE A 270 -0.10 4.53 17.43
C ILE A 270 0.27 5.54 16.32
N ASP A 271 0.93 5.07 15.26
CA ASP A 271 1.46 5.92 14.18
C ASP A 271 0.36 6.41 13.24
N SER A 272 -0.69 5.60 12.98
CA SER A 272 -1.82 6.01 12.14
C SER A 272 -3.17 5.52 12.68
N ILE A 273 -4.18 6.40 12.57
CA ILE A 273 -5.57 6.09 12.87
C ILE A 273 -6.32 5.91 11.55
N GLU A 274 -6.96 4.77 11.40
CA GLU A 274 -7.75 4.41 10.23
C GLU A 274 -9.24 4.76 10.47
N HIS A 275 -9.95 5.15 9.42
CA HIS A 275 -11.37 5.55 9.38
C HIS A 275 -11.68 6.90 10.05
N CYS A 276 -11.26 7.17 11.28
CA CYS A 276 -11.34 8.48 11.96
C CYS A 276 -12.77 9.07 12.06
N SER A 277 -13.84 8.24 12.18
CA SER A 277 -15.21 8.68 11.89
C SER A 277 -15.80 9.67 12.91
N PHE A 278 -15.57 9.48 14.21
CA PHE A 278 -16.15 10.31 15.27
C PHE A 278 -15.08 11.11 16.04
N MET A 279 -14.14 11.74 15.32
CA MET A 279 -13.15 12.59 15.97
C MET A 279 -13.78 13.90 16.43
N ASP A 280 -13.56 14.23 17.70
CA ASP A 280 -13.79 15.57 18.21
C ASP A 280 -12.55 16.46 18.03
N ASP A 281 -12.68 17.76 18.34
CA ASP A 281 -11.59 18.72 18.19
C ASP A 281 -10.39 18.38 19.10
N GLU A 282 -10.64 17.76 20.26
CA GLU A 282 -9.57 17.31 21.16
C GLU A 282 -8.77 16.16 20.53
N ALA A 283 -9.43 15.15 19.96
CA ALA A 283 -8.75 14.04 19.28
C ALA A 283 -7.92 14.53 18.08
N ILE A 284 -8.43 15.49 17.30
CA ILE A 284 -7.70 16.12 16.19
C ILE A 284 -6.44 16.83 16.71
N ASN A 285 -6.59 17.64 17.76
CA ASN A 285 -5.45 18.35 18.36
C ASN A 285 -4.42 17.38 18.96
N MET A 286 -4.86 16.28 19.58
CA MET A 286 -3.97 15.22 20.05
C MET A 286 -3.19 14.58 18.92
N ALA A 287 -3.84 14.25 17.78
CA ALA A 287 -3.18 13.67 16.62
C ALA A 287 -2.12 14.62 16.04
N ILE A 288 -2.43 15.92 15.92
CA ILE A 288 -1.48 16.94 15.46
C ILE A 288 -0.27 17.02 16.38
N LYS A 289 -0.51 17.09 17.70
CA LYS A 289 0.56 17.20 18.70
C LYS A 289 1.46 15.96 18.75
N ALA A 290 0.87 14.78 18.65
CA ALA A 290 1.59 13.51 18.63
C ALA A 290 2.29 13.23 17.28
N GLY A 291 1.87 13.91 16.21
CA GLY A 291 2.33 13.64 14.85
C GLY A 291 1.73 12.38 14.23
N THR A 292 0.63 11.88 14.81
CA THR A 292 -0.12 10.71 14.33
C THR A 292 -0.77 11.03 12.98
N TYR A 293 -0.65 10.11 12.02
CA TYR A 293 -1.27 10.23 10.71
C TYR A 293 -2.74 9.81 10.76
N LEU A 294 -3.57 10.43 9.92
CA LEU A 294 -4.98 10.08 9.75
C LEU A 294 -5.20 9.52 8.35
N SER A 295 -5.77 8.32 8.29
CA SER A 295 -6.07 7.56 7.07
C SER A 295 -7.59 7.36 6.99
N CYS A 296 -8.28 8.25 6.30
CA CYS A 296 -9.75 8.26 6.24
C CYS A 296 -10.23 7.81 4.86
N ASP A 297 -10.94 6.70 4.83
CA ASP A 297 -11.44 5.98 3.65
C ASP A 297 -12.82 6.51 3.18
N ILE A 298 -12.91 7.78 2.88
CA ILE A 298 -14.18 8.52 2.69
C ILE A 298 -14.98 8.17 1.43
N TYR A 299 -14.44 7.34 0.50
CA TYR A 299 -15.18 6.81 -0.64
C TYR A 299 -16.00 5.56 -0.29
N ASN A 300 -15.61 4.79 0.71
CA ASN A 300 -16.25 3.52 1.11
C ASN A 300 -17.76 3.63 1.26
N THR A 301 -18.23 4.67 1.92
CA THR A 301 -19.66 4.93 2.15
C THR A 301 -20.46 4.93 0.85
N GLU A 302 -19.95 5.56 -0.21
CA GLU A 302 -20.68 5.65 -1.48
C GLU A 302 -20.88 4.26 -2.09
N TYR A 303 -19.83 3.45 -2.10
CA TYR A 303 -19.88 2.10 -2.64
C TYR A 303 -20.76 1.17 -1.78
N THR A 304 -20.55 1.17 -0.46
CA THR A 304 -21.29 0.31 0.47
C THR A 304 -22.80 0.58 0.42
N LEU A 305 -23.22 1.85 0.39
CA LEU A 305 -24.64 2.21 0.33
C LEU A 305 -25.27 1.92 -1.05
N ALA A 306 -24.48 1.99 -2.14
CA ALA A 306 -24.98 1.73 -3.48
C ALA A 306 -25.04 0.23 -3.82
N TYR A 307 -24.04 -0.54 -3.43
CA TYR A 307 -23.84 -1.91 -3.91
C TYR A 307 -23.81 -2.97 -2.81
N GLY A 308 -23.64 -2.59 -1.53
CA GLY A 308 -23.44 -3.54 -0.43
C GLY A 308 -24.55 -4.58 -0.31
N ALA A 309 -25.82 -4.18 -0.41
CA ALA A 309 -26.95 -5.11 -0.34
C ALA A 309 -26.92 -6.14 -1.49
N ALA A 310 -26.59 -5.71 -2.69
CA ALA A 310 -26.47 -6.60 -3.86
C ALA A 310 -25.30 -7.59 -3.72
N ASN A 311 -24.23 -7.18 -3.02
CA ASN A 311 -23.05 -8.01 -2.75
C ASN A 311 -23.18 -8.84 -1.46
N GLY A 312 -24.38 -8.95 -0.88
CA GLY A 312 -24.66 -9.82 0.28
C GLY A 312 -24.21 -9.24 1.62
N VAL A 313 -23.91 -7.94 1.71
CA VAL A 313 -23.63 -7.27 2.98
C VAL A 313 -24.91 -7.24 3.84
N PRO A 314 -24.88 -7.75 5.09
CA PRO A 314 -26.06 -7.77 5.95
C PRO A 314 -26.61 -6.36 6.21
N GLU A 315 -27.92 -6.24 6.30
CA GLU A 315 -28.62 -4.95 6.55
C GLU A 315 -28.12 -4.25 7.81
N ALA A 316 -27.80 -5.01 8.86
CA ALA A 316 -27.25 -4.46 10.11
C ALA A 316 -25.91 -3.72 9.87
N ASN A 317 -25.05 -4.22 8.97
CA ASN A 317 -23.78 -3.59 8.60
C ASN A 317 -24.01 -2.34 7.73
N ILE A 318 -24.97 -2.39 6.80
CA ILE A 318 -25.37 -1.22 5.99
C ILE A 318 -25.93 -0.12 6.90
N ASN A 319 -26.70 -0.47 7.93
CA ASN A 319 -27.21 0.50 8.89
C ASN A 319 -26.10 1.12 9.77
N LYS A 320 -25.03 0.38 10.09
CA LYS A 320 -23.83 0.94 10.72
C LYS A 320 -23.11 1.92 9.79
N GLU A 321 -22.99 1.59 8.49
CA GLU A 321 -22.40 2.50 7.51
C GLU A 321 -23.14 3.84 7.43
N LYS A 322 -24.47 3.82 7.44
CA LYS A 322 -25.29 5.05 7.50
C LYS A 322 -24.98 5.92 8.73
N GLN A 323 -24.62 5.30 9.87
CA GLN A 323 -24.30 6.03 11.11
C GLN A 323 -22.95 6.76 11.00
N VAL A 324 -21.95 6.15 10.35
CA VAL A 324 -20.60 6.74 10.25
C VAL A 324 -20.43 7.70 9.08
N SER A 325 -21.21 7.54 8.02
CA SER A 325 -21.01 8.20 6.73
C SER A 325 -20.79 9.73 6.81
N GLN A 326 -21.77 10.47 7.37
CA GLN A 326 -21.67 11.93 7.46
C GLN A 326 -20.66 12.36 8.54
N ALA A 327 -20.61 11.64 9.67
CA ALA A 327 -19.69 11.93 10.76
C ALA A 327 -18.22 11.82 10.31
N GLN A 328 -17.88 10.79 9.52
CA GLN A 328 -16.55 10.62 8.96
C GLN A 328 -16.15 11.77 8.03
N ARG A 329 -17.06 12.20 7.16
CA ARG A 329 -16.83 13.34 6.25
C ARG A 329 -16.64 14.65 7.01
N ASP A 330 -17.39 14.86 8.10
CA ASP A 330 -17.25 16.06 8.94
C ASP A 330 -15.94 16.01 9.75
N SER A 331 -15.59 14.87 10.32
CA SER A 331 -14.28 14.62 10.95
C SER A 331 -13.12 14.90 9.98
N PHE A 332 -13.21 14.36 8.76
CA PHE A 332 -12.21 14.58 7.71
C PHE A 332 -12.01 16.07 7.41
N ARG A 333 -13.11 16.80 7.15
CA ARG A 333 -13.04 18.27 6.91
C ARG A 333 -12.38 19.04 8.05
N LYS A 334 -12.75 18.72 9.29
CA LYS A 334 -12.18 19.35 10.49
C LYS A 334 -10.68 19.04 10.60
N ALA A 335 -10.28 17.79 10.42
CA ALA A 335 -8.89 17.37 10.49
C ALA A 335 -8.02 18.05 9.41
N VAL A 336 -8.50 18.11 8.16
CA VAL A 336 -7.84 18.81 7.05
C VAL A 336 -7.68 20.30 7.36
N LYS A 337 -8.78 20.96 7.80
CA LYS A 337 -8.76 22.38 8.16
C LYS A 337 -7.80 22.70 9.32
N ALA A 338 -7.67 21.80 10.27
CA ALA A 338 -6.76 21.94 11.40
C ALA A 338 -5.30 21.67 11.04
N GLY A 339 -4.99 21.17 9.85
CA GLY A 339 -3.64 20.85 9.40
C GLY A 339 -3.09 19.51 9.95
N ALA A 340 -3.97 18.56 10.24
CA ALA A 340 -3.54 17.21 10.63
C ALA A 340 -2.74 16.53 9.51
N LYS A 341 -1.83 15.63 9.87
CA LYS A 341 -1.08 14.82 8.91
C LYS A 341 -2.01 13.76 8.30
N MET A 342 -2.35 13.94 7.04
CA MET A 342 -3.22 13.01 6.31
C MET A 342 -2.39 12.09 5.41
N VAL A 343 -2.77 10.81 5.33
CA VAL A 343 -2.29 9.86 4.32
C VAL A 343 -3.47 9.37 3.48
N PHE A 344 -3.16 8.84 2.31
CA PHE A 344 -4.14 8.18 1.46
C PHE A 344 -4.37 6.75 1.96
N GLY A 345 -5.62 6.40 2.25
CA GLY A 345 -6.03 5.05 2.58
C GLY A 345 -7.42 4.81 2.01
N SER A 346 -7.57 3.75 1.26
CA SER A 346 -8.80 3.46 0.51
C SER A 346 -9.71 2.46 1.21
N ASP A 347 -9.14 1.56 2.00
CA ASP A 347 -9.80 0.35 2.49
C ASP A 347 -10.36 -0.52 1.34
N ALA A 348 -9.62 -0.55 0.21
CA ALA A 348 -10.00 -1.37 -0.94
C ALA A 348 -10.05 -2.85 -0.56
N ALA A 349 -11.09 -3.47 -0.88
CA ALA A 349 -11.82 -4.69 -0.68
C ALA A 349 -13.26 -4.37 -0.22
N ILE A 350 -13.50 -3.21 0.40
CA ILE A 350 -14.85 -2.69 0.64
C ILE A 350 -15.45 -2.19 -0.69
N TYR A 351 -14.59 -1.71 -1.59
CA TYR A 351 -14.90 -1.47 -2.99
C TYR A 351 -13.80 -2.09 -3.89
N PRO A 352 -14.04 -2.25 -5.20
CA PRO A 352 -13.14 -3.04 -6.05
C PRO A 352 -11.71 -2.48 -6.11
N HIS A 353 -10.72 -3.37 -6.00
CA HIS A 353 -9.35 -3.04 -6.30
C HIS A 353 -9.20 -2.55 -7.74
N GLY A 354 -8.43 -1.50 -7.95
CA GLY A 354 -8.31 -0.80 -9.23
C GLY A 354 -9.11 0.51 -9.24
N ASP A 355 -10.14 0.62 -8.41
CA ASP A 355 -10.94 1.83 -8.20
C ASP A 355 -10.37 2.74 -7.09
N ASN A 356 -9.23 2.40 -6.51
CA ASN A 356 -8.59 3.15 -5.42
C ASN A 356 -8.49 4.66 -5.75
N GLY A 357 -8.24 5.01 -7.01
CA GLY A 357 -8.14 6.40 -7.48
C GLY A 357 -9.39 7.25 -7.23
N LYS A 358 -10.57 6.65 -7.09
CA LYS A 358 -11.83 7.35 -6.79
C LYS A 358 -11.80 8.09 -5.46
N GLN A 359 -10.96 7.65 -4.52
CA GLN A 359 -10.74 8.32 -3.24
C GLN A 359 -10.20 9.75 -3.43
N PHE A 360 -9.35 10.03 -4.44
CA PHE A 360 -8.80 11.36 -4.67
C PHE A 360 -9.87 12.44 -4.87
N SER A 361 -10.86 12.17 -5.71
CA SER A 361 -11.96 13.12 -5.96
C SER A 361 -12.74 13.42 -4.68
N ARG A 362 -12.93 12.42 -3.80
CA ARG A 362 -13.64 12.56 -2.52
C ARG A 362 -12.82 13.33 -1.50
N MET A 363 -11.51 13.09 -1.43
CA MET A 363 -10.62 13.89 -0.58
C MET A 363 -10.72 15.39 -0.91
N VAL A 364 -10.75 15.72 -2.21
CA VAL A 364 -10.91 17.11 -2.65
C VAL A 364 -12.33 17.64 -2.38
N THR A 365 -13.37 16.86 -2.68
CA THR A 365 -14.78 17.22 -2.40
C THR A 365 -14.99 17.52 -0.93
N PHE A 366 -14.31 16.80 -0.04
CA PHE A 366 -14.47 16.94 1.40
C PHE A 366 -13.41 17.82 2.07
N GLY A 367 -12.65 18.63 1.32
CA GLY A 367 -11.93 19.78 1.86
C GLY A 367 -10.42 19.83 1.62
N MET A 368 -9.80 18.83 1.00
CA MET A 368 -8.41 18.93 0.56
C MET A 368 -8.29 19.76 -0.73
N THR A 369 -7.14 20.40 -0.90
CA THR A 369 -6.72 20.85 -2.24
C THR A 369 -6.18 19.64 -3.03
N PRO A 370 -6.13 19.70 -4.39
CA PRO A 370 -5.49 18.65 -5.20
C PRO A 370 -4.04 18.37 -4.77
N VAL A 371 -3.29 19.41 -4.40
CA VAL A 371 -1.92 19.28 -3.87
C VAL A 371 -1.90 18.44 -2.60
N GLN A 372 -2.77 18.73 -1.63
CA GLN A 372 -2.84 17.98 -0.37
C GLN A 372 -3.22 16.52 -0.61
N ALA A 373 -4.14 16.23 -1.52
CA ALA A 373 -4.54 14.87 -1.87
C ALA A 373 -3.37 14.08 -2.50
N LEU A 374 -2.61 14.69 -3.41
CA LEU A 374 -1.40 14.08 -3.98
C LEU A 374 -0.30 13.90 -2.92
N GLN A 375 -0.09 14.88 -2.04
CA GLN A 375 0.88 14.76 -0.94
C GLN A 375 0.50 13.64 0.02
N ALA A 376 -0.79 13.45 0.32
CA ALA A 376 -1.28 12.35 1.16
C ALA A 376 -0.93 10.99 0.55
N ALA A 377 -1.05 10.83 -0.77
CA ALA A 377 -0.76 9.58 -1.49
C ALA A 377 0.73 9.42 -1.89
N THR A 378 1.60 10.37 -1.53
CA THR A 378 3.01 10.33 -1.93
C THR A 378 3.93 10.59 -0.74
N ILE A 379 4.36 11.84 -0.52
CA ILE A 379 5.37 12.16 0.50
C ILE A 379 4.92 11.86 1.93
N ASN A 380 3.64 12.05 2.27
CA ASN A 380 3.14 11.74 3.60
C ASN A 380 3.06 10.23 3.84
N SER A 381 2.59 9.47 2.85
CA SER A 381 2.56 8.00 2.90
C SER A 381 3.96 7.41 2.99
N ALA A 382 4.93 7.93 2.22
CA ALA A 382 6.34 7.54 2.32
C ALA A 382 6.89 7.80 3.72
N ALA A 383 6.60 8.99 4.29
CA ALA A 383 7.02 9.35 5.64
C ALA A 383 6.41 8.44 6.72
N LEU A 384 5.12 8.08 6.61
CA LEU A 384 4.47 7.14 7.53
C LEU A 384 5.20 5.79 7.56
N ILE A 385 5.54 5.24 6.41
CA ILE A 385 6.24 3.94 6.31
C ILE A 385 7.78 4.07 6.41
N LYS A 386 8.28 5.25 6.77
CA LYS A 386 9.71 5.55 6.99
C LYS A 386 10.59 5.26 5.75
N GLN A 387 10.11 5.66 4.56
CA GLN A 387 10.85 5.51 3.30
C GLN A 387 11.25 6.87 2.75
N ASP A 388 12.57 7.10 2.64
CA ASP A 388 13.13 8.40 2.24
C ASP A 388 13.32 8.55 0.72
N ASN A 389 13.18 7.45 -0.03
CA ASN A 389 13.45 7.39 -1.47
C ASN A 389 12.19 7.09 -2.32
N LEU A 390 10.99 7.27 -1.76
CA LEU A 390 9.69 7.08 -2.41
C LEU A 390 8.87 8.38 -2.45
N GLY A 391 7.88 8.45 -3.33
CA GLY A 391 6.87 9.49 -3.36
C GLY A 391 7.30 10.80 -4.01
N GLN A 392 8.43 10.87 -4.71
CA GLN A 392 8.85 12.05 -5.45
C GLN A 392 9.54 11.67 -6.77
N ILE A 393 9.33 12.48 -7.81
CA ILE A 393 10.16 12.47 -9.02
C ILE A 393 11.39 13.33 -8.73
N LYS A 394 12.45 12.69 -8.22
CA LYS A 394 13.66 13.39 -7.76
C LYS A 394 14.88 12.47 -7.94
N ALA A 395 16.03 13.04 -8.28
CA ALA A 395 17.29 12.29 -8.38
C ALA A 395 17.61 11.58 -7.05
N GLY A 396 18.00 10.31 -7.13
CA GLY A 396 18.26 9.40 -6.00
C GLY A 396 17.03 8.64 -5.50
N PHE A 397 15.83 8.94 -5.99
CA PHE A 397 14.59 8.24 -5.63
C PHE A 397 14.37 7.02 -6.54
N LEU A 398 13.60 6.05 -6.07
CA LEU A 398 13.17 4.93 -6.90
C LEU A 398 12.33 5.42 -8.07
N ALA A 399 12.48 4.76 -9.21
CA ALA A 399 11.77 5.11 -10.44
C ALA A 399 10.34 4.55 -10.43
N ASP A 400 9.53 5.05 -9.49
CA ASP A 400 8.11 4.83 -9.38
C ASP A 400 7.40 6.05 -9.99
N ILE A 401 6.89 5.91 -11.20
CA ILE A 401 6.33 7.01 -12.00
C ILE A 401 5.04 6.55 -12.66
N ILE A 402 4.00 7.37 -12.54
CA ILE A 402 2.75 7.18 -13.27
C ILE A 402 2.49 8.38 -14.18
N ALA A 403 1.58 8.24 -15.14
CA ALA A 403 1.14 9.36 -15.97
C ALA A 403 -0.37 9.38 -16.15
N VAL A 404 -0.91 10.60 -16.24
CA VAL A 404 -2.31 10.92 -16.51
C VAL A 404 -2.43 11.88 -17.69
N ASP A 405 -3.62 11.92 -18.32
CA ASP A 405 -3.90 12.82 -19.44
C ASP A 405 -4.36 14.18 -18.92
N GLY A 406 -3.45 15.18 -18.89
CA GLY A 406 -3.69 16.51 -18.34
C GLY A 406 -3.09 16.74 -16.95
N ASN A 407 -3.40 17.89 -16.35
CA ASN A 407 -2.83 18.31 -15.07
C ASN A 407 -3.74 17.90 -13.88
N PRO A 408 -3.32 16.99 -13.00
CA PRO A 408 -4.13 16.57 -11.85
C PRO A 408 -4.27 17.65 -10.76
N LEU A 409 -3.50 18.73 -10.81
CA LEU A 409 -3.69 19.89 -9.92
C LEU A 409 -4.90 20.74 -10.34
N ASP A 410 -5.28 20.71 -11.62
CA ASP A 410 -6.46 21.39 -12.15
C ASP A 410 -7.71 20.50 -12.08
N ASN A 411 -7.52 19.20 -12.27
CA ASN A 411 -8.59 18.19 -12.20
C ASN A 411 -8.08 16.90 -11.56
N ILE A 412 -8.32 16.74 -10.27
CA ILE A 412 -7.85 15.59 -9.51
C ILE A 412 -8.48 14.25 -9.96
N SER A 413 -9.66 14.27 -10.61
CA SER A 413 -10.31 13.06 -11.11
C SER A 413 -9.52 12.34 -12.20
N LEU A 414 -8.52 13.00 -12.81
CA LEU A 414 -7.57 12.36 -13.73
C LEU A 414 -6.81 11.20 -13.06
N MET A 415 -6.64 11.23 -11.74
CA MET A 415 -6.02 10.15 -10.96
C MET A 415 -6.85 8.86 -10.93
N GLU A 416 -8.11 8.90 -11.35
CA GLU A 416 -8.96 7.72 -11.54
C GLU A 416 -8.62 6.92 -12.82
N ASN A 417 -7.88 7.54 -13.76
CA ASN A 417 -7.55 7.00 -15.08
C ASN A 417 -6.07 7.10 -15.41
N VAL A 418 -5.23 6.40 -14.64
CA VAL A 418 -3.79 6.33 -14.88
C VAL A 418 -3.51 5.58 -16.18
N THR A 419 -2.73 6.17 -17.09
CA THR A 419 -2.45 5.63 -18.43
C THR A 419 -1.08 5.03 -18.58
N PHE A 420 -0.15 5.35 -17.68
CA PHE A 420 1.20 4.79 -17.62
C PHE A 420 1.56 4.44 -16.18
N VAL A 421 2.20 3.29 -15.97
CA VAL A 421 2.69 2.85 -14.66
C VAL A 421 4.09 2.27 -14.81
N MET A 422 5.03 2.83 -14.09
CA MET A 422 6.38 2.32 -13.87
C MET A 422 6.61 2.15 -12.37
N LYS A 423 7.16 1.00 -11.97
CA LYS A 423 7.63 0.71 -10.61
C LYS A 423 9.04 0.14 -10.70
N ASP A 424 9.95 0.65 -9.87
CA ASP A 424 11.37 0.23 -9.86
C ASP A 424 12.03 0.27 -11.27
N GLY A 425 11.66 1.26 -12.11
CA GLY A 425 12.17 1.39 -13.48
C GLY A 425 11.54 0.44 -14.50
N VAL A 426 10.66 -0.48 -14.08
CA VAL A 426 9.98 -1.44 -14.95
C VAL A 426 8.58 -0.91 -15.33
N VAL A 427 8.26 -0.93 -16.62
CA VAL A 427 6.95 -0.49 -17.15
C VAL A 427 5.95 -1.63 -17.05
N TYR A 428 4.84 -1.40 -16.34
CA TYR A 428 3.72 -2.35 -16.17
C TYR A 428 2.50 -1.97 -17.01
N LYS A 429 2.33 -0.68 -17.34
CA LYS A 429 1.22 -0.17 -18.14
C LYS A 429 1.70 0.96 -19.04
N LYS A 430 1.29 0.94 -20.32
CA LYS A 430 1.50 2.04 -21.27
C LYS A 430 0.34 2.04 -22.27
N ARG A 431 -0.53 3.06 -22.19
CA ARG A 431 -1.67 3.29 -23.08
C ARG A 431 -1.54 4.62 -23.84
#